data_4bd130ee92c9e1a40da9cc32ed287bfb
#
_entry.id   4bd130ee92c9e1a40da9cc32ed287bfb
#
_cell.length_a   1.000
_cell.length_b   1.000
_cell.length_c   1.000
_cell.angle_alpha   90.00
_cell.angle_beta   90.00
_cell.angle_gamma   90.00
#
_symmetry.space_group_name_H-M   'P 1'
#
loop_
_entity.id
_entity.type
_entity.pdbx_description
1 polymer ?
#
loop_
_entity_poly.entity_id
_entity_poly.type
_entity_poly.pdbx_seq_one_letter_code
_entity_poly.pdbx_strand_id
1 'polypeptide(L)'
;MDASIALAEKGLLPDWAIRAGMRAFIAEIEKHSGMSDAEFARDMAARAIAERTDAANAQHYELPPEFFTRFLGPHRKYSCCLYPTGHESLGEAEALALIETCDHADLLDGQDVLELGCGWGSLSLWMASRYPRSRITAVSNSAPQRLYIEEQARARGLANLTVITADMNGFAPSGHFDRIVSVEMFEHMANWQPLLARIRTWLKPQGRLFLHIFNHPSRPVRYEQGDGNWMAEHFFTGGIMPTAGLIRQFPDLFAVEWEWRWDGSHYERTANQWLENFDANRAAIDPILQRVYGNDARLWRNRWRMFLLATAESFGWDRGQVWGVHHYRLAPA
;
A
#
# COMPACT_ATOMS: atom_id res chain seq x y z
N MET A 1 -15.40 23.19 4.65
CA MET A 1 -14.32 22.24 4.28
C MET A 1 -13.69 22.61 2.94
N ASP A 2 -14.46 22.87 1.89
CA ASP A 2 -13.93 23.13 0.54
C ASP A 2 -12.99 24.36 0.45
N ALA A 3 -13.31 25.46 1.15
CA ALA A 3 -12.46 26.65 1.11
C ALA A 3 -11.08 26.44 1.78
N SER A 4 -11.01 25.67 2.86
CA SER A 4 -9.76 25.37 3.54
C SER A 4 -8.87 24.40 2.73
N ILE A 5 -9.49 23.40 2.10
CA ILE A 5 -8.79 22.49 1.17
C ILE A 5 -8.20 23.29 0.00
N ALA A 6 -9.01 24.17 -0.63
CA ALA A 6 -8.55 25.01 -1.73
C ALA A 6 -7.40 25.96 -1.34
N LEU A 7 -7.37 26.47 -0.11
CA LEU A 7 -6.26 27.27 0.42
C LEU A 7 -5.01 26.41 0.63
N ALA A 8 -5.17 25.20 1.16
CA ALA A 8 -4.06 24.26 1.34
C ALA A 8 -3.45 23.84 -0.01
N GLU A 9 -4.27 23.50 -1.01
CA GLU A 9 -3.84 23.18 -2.38
C GLU A 9 -3.07 24.32 -3.05
N LYS A 10 -3.44 25.57 -2.75
CA LYS A 10 -2.70 26.77 -3.23
C LYS A 10 -1.41 27.01 -2.45
N GLY A 11 -1.15 26.25 -1.37
CA GLY A 11 0.00 26.44 -0.49
C GLY A 11 -0.05 27.70 0.35
N LEU A 12 -1.26 28.15 0.71
CA LEU A 12 -1.52 29.34 1.50
C LEU A 12 -1.69 29.03 3.00
N LEU A 13 -1.73 27.75 3.38
CA LEU A 13 -1.81 27.32 4.77
C LEU A 13 -0.49 26.72 5.22
N PRO A 14 -0.01 27.03 6.41
CA PRO A 14 1.15 26.35 7.01
C PRO A 14 0.75 24.93 7.47
N ASP A 15 1.73 24.02 7.55
CA ASP A 15 1.51 22.60 7.86
C ASP A 15 0.76 22.39 9.18
N TRP A 16 1.03 23.18 10.23
CA TRP A 16 0.32 23.08 11.50
C TRP A 16 -1.20 23.32 11.35
N ALA A 17 -1.60 24.23 10.47
CA ALA A 17 -3.01 24.52 10.22
C ALA A 17 -3.68 23.40 9.39
N ILE A 18 -2.95 22.84 8.40
CA ILE A 18 -3.40 21.67 7.63
C ILE A 18 -3.59 20.48 8.58
N ARG A 19 -2.59 20.17 9.41
CA ARG A 19 -2.66 19.09 10.40
C ARG A 19 -3.81 19.28 11.39
N ALA A 20 -4.00 20.48 11.92
CA ALA A 20 -5.13 20.79 12.80
C ALA A 20 -6.49 20.56 12.12
N GLY A 21 -6.64 20.97 10.85
CA GLY A 21 -7.83 20.72 10.07
C GLY A 21 -8.10 19.23 9.85
N MET A 22 -7.05 18.46 9.56
CA MET A 22 -7.14 17.00 9.40
C MET A 22 -7.55 16.31 10.70
N ARG A 23 -6.95 16.68 11.84
CA ARG A 23 -7.34 16.15 13.16
C ARG A 23 -8.80 16.47 13.51
N ALA A 24 -9.25 17.67 13.21
CA ALA A 24 -10.67 18.05 13.42
C ALA A 24 -11.60 17.20 12.54
N PHE A 25 -11.23 16.95 11.29
CA PHE A 25 -11.97 16.08 10.39
C PHE A 25 -12.00 14.62 10.89
N ILE A 26 -10.85 14.08 11.29
CA ILE A 26 -10.75 12.73 11.85
C ILE A 26 -11.62 12.62 13.11
N ALA A 27 -11.52 13.58 14.03
CA ALA A 27 -12.33 13.59 15.24
C ALA A 27 -13.84 13.59 14.95
N GLU A 28 -14.27 14.20 13.85
CA GLU A 28 -15.68 14.19 13.44
C GLU A 28 -16.10 12.83 12.87
N ILE A 29 -15.28 12.26 11.96
CA ILE A 29 -15.62 10.95 11.37
C ILE A 29 -15.58 9.82 12.41
N GLU A 30 -14.73 9.92 13.45
CA GLU A 30 -14.66 8.91 14.52
C GLU A 30 -15.90 8.88 15.43
N LYS A 31 -16.75 9.89 15.39
CA LYS A 31 -18.03 9.88 16.11
C LYS A 31 -19.12 9.02 15.45
N HIS A 32 -18.93 8.66 14.19
CA HIS A 32 -19.94 7.95 13.42
C HIS A 32 -19.64 6.45 13.39
N SER A 33 -20.65 5.62 13.62
CA SER A 33 -20.58 4.18 13.39
C SER A 33 -20.58 3.89 11.89
N GLY A 34 -19.78 2.92 11.44
CA GLY A 34 -19.77 2.44 10.06
C GLY A 34 -20.60 1.15 9.91
N MET A 35 -20.52 0.56 8.71
CA MET A 35 -21.00 -0.81 8.46
C MET A 35 -20.24 -1.81 9.32
N SER A 36 -20.88 -2.91 9.65
CA SER A 36 -20.19 -4.09 10.16
C SER A 36 -19.39 -4.79 9.06
N ASP A 37 -18.40 -5.60 9.43
CA ASP A 37 -17.61 -6.39 8.47
C ASP A 37 -18.49 -7.29 7.59
N ALA A 38 -19.53 -7.88 8.17
CA ALA A 38 -20.45 -8.75 7.43
C ALA A 38 -21.30 -7.97 6.40
N GLU A 39 -21.71 -6.75 6.71
CA GLU A 39 -22.40 -5.87 5.76
C GLU A 39 -21.47 -5.43 4.65
N PHE A 40 -20.25 -5.05 5.01
CA PHE A 40 -19.24 -4.61 4.04
C PHE A 40 -18.82 -5.75 3.11
N ALA A 41 -18.64 -6.97 3.62
CA ALA A 41 -18.34 -8.13 2.80
C ALA A 41 -19.48 -8.46 1.81
N ARG A 42 -20.76 -8.25 2.20
CA ARG A 42 -21.90 -8.38 1.27
C ARG A 42 -21.91 -7.31 0.20
N ASP A 43 -21.57 -6.06 0.55
CA ASP A 43 -21.42 -4.98 -0.43
C ASP A 43 -20.30 -5.31 -1.44
N MET A 44 -19.16 -5.81 -0.95
CA MET A 44 -18.05 -6.25 -1.81
C MET A 44 -18.47 -7.32 -2.82
N ALA A 45 -19.37 -8.24 -2.46
CA ALA A 45 -19.77 -9.36 -3.30
C ALA A 45 -20.46 -8.94 -4.61
N ALA A 46 -21.01 -7.73 -4.68
CA ALA A 46 -21.64 -7.18 -5.88
C ALA A 46 -20.66 -6.53 -6.87
N ARG A 47 -19.36 -6.52 -6.56
CA ARG A 47 -18.34 -5.76 -7.31
C ARG A 47 -17.36 -6.68 -8.05
N ALA A 48 -16.64 -6.12 -9.03
CA ALA A 48 -15.48 -6.77 -9.64
C ALA A 48 -14.34 -6.90 -8.60
N ILE A 49 -13.33 -7.73 -8.88
CA ILE A 49 -12.15 -7.89 -7.99
C ILE A 49 -11.47 -6.53 -7.79
N ALA A 50 -11.18 -5.83 -8.87
CA ALA A 50 -10.61 -4.51 -8.86
C ALA A 50 -11.47 -3.56 -9.72
N GLU A 51 -11.77 -2.40 -9.18
CA GLU A 51 -12.47 -1.31 -9.86
C GLU A 51 -11.48 -0.17 -10.11
N ARG A 52 -11.72 0.61 -11.18
CA ARG A 52 -10.93 1.82 -11.48
C ARG A 52 -9.41 1.57 -11.57
N THR A 53 -8.98 0.42 -12.10
CA THR A 53 -7.57 0.08 -12.27
C THR A 53 -6.82 1.13 -13.10
N ASP A 54 -7.47 1.72 -14.11
CA ASP A 54 -6.92 2.82 -14.91
C ASP A 54 -6.74 4.10 -14.09
N ALA A 55 -7.69 4.45 -13.23
CA ALA A 55 -7.59 5.61 -12.37
C ALA A 55 -6.50 5.45 -11.29
N ALA A 56 -6.38 4.27 -10.69
CA ALA A 56 -5.30 3.96 -9.74
C ALA A 56 -3.92 4.08 -10.42
N ASN A 57 -3.79 3.60 -11.67
CA ASN A 57 -2.58 3.76 -12.46
C ASN A 57 -2.26 5.23 -12.72
N ALA A 58 -3.25 6.01 -13.17
CA ALA A 58 -3.09 7.43 -13.45
C ALA A 58 -2.70 8.23 -12.19
N GLN A 59 -3.29 7.92 -11.04
CA GLN A 59 -3.05 8.64 -9.78
C GLN A 59 -1.70 8.34 -9.13
N HIS A 60 -1.28 7.07 -9.13
CA HIS A 60 -0.09 6.62 -8.40
C HIS A 60 1.10 6.28 -9.28
N TYR A 61 0.91 5.94 -10.58
CA TYR A 61 1.95 5.29 -11.37
C TYR A 61 2.28 6.01 -12.68
N GLU A 62 1.60 7.11 -13.02
CA GLU A 62 1.97 7.97 -14.15
C GLU A 62 3.20 8.83 -13.86
N LEU A 63 3.55 9.03 -12.59
CA LEU A 63 4.80 9.67 -12.22
C LEU A 63 5.98 8.73 -12.49
N PRO A 64 7.07 9.25 -13.08
CA PRO A 64 8.23 8.43 -13.40
C PRO A 64 8.91 7.90 -12.13
N PRO A 65 9.61 6.74 -12.20
CA PRO A 65 10.29 6.13 -11.06
C PRO A 65 11.20 7.09 -10.30
N GLU A 66 11.83 8.03 -11.02
CA GLU A 66 12.70 9.05 -10.44
C GLU A 66 12.01 9.96 -9.43
N PHE A 67 10.69 10.19 -9.56
CA PHE A 67 9.92 10.95 -8.58
C PHE A 67 9.92 10.24 -7.22
N PHE A 68 9.59 8.96 -7.19
CA PHE A 68 9.54 8.15 -5.97
C PHE A 68 10.92 7.98 -5.34
N THR A 69 11.99 7.97 -6.15
CA THR A 69 13.36 7.92 -5.62
C THR A 69 13.77 9.16 -4.84
N ARG A 70 13.02 10.27 -4.95
CA ARG A 70 13.35 11.50 -4.25
C ARG A 70 12.85 11.55 -2.82
N PHE A 71 11.84 10.76 -2.46
CA PHE A 71 11.30 10.81 -1.11
C PHE A 71 11.20 9.45 -0.40
N LEU A 72 11.13 8.34 -1.13
CA LEU A 72 11.24 7.01 -0.56
C LEU A 72 12.69 6.69 -0.17
N GLY A 73 12.86 5.75 0.75
CA GLY A 73 14.17 5.28 1.18
C GLY A 73 14.87 4.39 0.13
N PRO A 74 16.03 3.82 0.48
CA PRO A 74 16.86 3.05 -0.46
C PRO A 74 16.19 1.80 -1.01
N HIS A 75 15.25 1.19 -0.28
CA HIS A 75 14.51 0.01 -0.72
C HIS A 75 13.22 0.34 -1.49
N ARG A 76 12.88 1.62 -1.67
CA ARG A 76 11.69 2.08 -2.41
C ARG A 76 10.38 1.50 -1.87
N LYS A 77 10.30 1.32 -0.55
CA LYS A 77 9.10 0.80 0.09
C LYS A 77 8.02 1.89 0.18
N TYR A 78 7.04 1.82 -0.72
CA TYR A 78 5.89 2.73 -0.76
C TYR A 78 4.71 2.13 0.02
N SER A 79 4.98 1.78 1.26
CA SER A 79 4.05 1.21 2.25
C SER A 79 4.63 1.40 3.65
N CYS A 80 3.88 1.09 4.70
CA CYS A 80 4.30 1.26 6.08
C CYS A 80 5.67 0.62 6.36
N CYS A 81 6.59 1.36 6.97
CA CYS A 81 7.89 0.91 7.47
C CYS A 81 7.82 0.59 8.97
N LEU A 82 8.83 -0.04 9.53
CA LEU A 82 8.84 -0.51 10.92
C LEU A 82 9.88 0.25 11.76
N TYR A 83 9.43 0.85 12.85
CA TYR A 83 10.25 1.68 13.76
C TYR A 83 10.18 1.16 15.20
N PRO A 84 10.81 0.04 15.54
CA PRO A 84 10.68 -0.58 16.86
C PRO A 84 11.12 0.32 18.01
N THR A 85 12.13 1.16 17.79
CA THR A 85 12.64 2.10 18.81
C THR A 85 12.15 3.54 18.60
N GLY A 86 11.64 3.84 17.38
CA GLY A 86 11.23 5.17 16.97
C GLY A 86 12.38 6.10 16.60
N HIS A 87 13.61 5.60 16.48
CA HIS A 87 14.80 6.36 16.12
C HIS A 87 15.44 5.93 14.80
N GLU A 88 14.87 4.94 14.14
CA GLU A 88 15.37 4.41 12.88
C GLU A 88 15.32 5.49 11.78
N SER A 89 16.34 5.53 10.95
CA SER A 89 16.27 6.19 9.67
C SER A 89 15.28 5.48 8.73
N LEU A 90 14.78 6.17 7.71
CA LEU A 90 13.86 5.55 6.74
C LEU A 90 14.43 4.27 6.12
N GLY A 91 15.72 4.25 5.78
CA GLY A 91 16.37 3.08 5.21
C GLY A 91 16.43 1.88 6.16
N GLU A 92 16.71 2.13 7.44
CA GLU A 92 16.67 1.08 8.49
C GLU A 92 15.24 0.58 8.70
N ALA A 93 14.27 1.49 8.77
CA ALA A 93 12.86 1.14 8.94
C ALA A 93 12.30 0.36 7.75
N GLU A 94 12.69 0.68 6.51
CA GLU A 94 12.37 -0.12 5.31
C GLU A 94 12.95 -1.53 5.44
N ALA A 95 14.23 -1.66 5.80
CA ALA A 95 14.90 -2.95 5.93
C ALA A 95 14.26 -3.82 7.02
N LEU A 96 13.98 -3.24 8.20
CA LEU A 96 13.30 -3.93 9.30
C LEU A 96 11.91 -4.43 8.88
N ALA A 97 11.14 -3.58 8.20
CA ALA A 97 9.82 -3.96 7.68
C ALA A 97 9.90 -5.12 6.67
N LEU A 98 10.90 -5.13 5.79
CA LEU A 98 11.11 -6.20 4.82
C LEU A 98 11.55 -7.51 5.49
N ILE A 99 12.40 -7.44 6.51
CA ILE A 99 12.81 -8.60 7.32
C ILE A 99 11.58 -9.21 7.98
N GLU A 100 10.82 -8.41 8.72
CA GLU A 100 9.65 -8.88 9.46
C GLU A 100 8.53 -9.38 8.55
N THR A 101 8.35 -8.76 7.38
CA THR A 101 7.45 -9.27 6.33
C THR A 101 7.85 -10.66 5.87
N CYS A 102 9.15 -10.91 5.61
CA CYS A 102 9.64 -12.23 5.21
C CYS A 102 9.47 -13.27 6.32
N ASP A 103 9.74 -12.89 7.57
CA ASP A 103 9.65 -13.78 8.74
C ASP A 103 8.17 -14.13 9.03
N HIS A 104 7.26 -13.16 9.01
CA HIS A 104 5.82 -13.38 9.19
C HIS A 104 5.20 -14.20 8.05
N ALA A 105 5.69 -14.02 6.82
CA ALA A 105 5.30 -14.84 5.65
C ALA A 105 5.91 -16.25 5.68
N ASP A 106 6.81 -16.56 6.62
CA ASP A 106 7.53 -17.83 6.71
C ASP A 106 8.27 -18.17 5.41
N LEU A 107 9.01 -17.18 4.87
CA LEU A 107 9.78 -17.34 3.64
C LEU A 107 11.07 -18.08 3.91
N LEU A 108 11.32 -19.11 3.10
CA LEU A 108 12.52 -19.93 3.12
C LEU A 108 13.17 -19.94 1.74
N ASP A 109 14.52 -20.07 1.72
CA ASP A 109 15.24 -20.17 0.46
C ASP A 109 14.94 -21.50 -0.27
N GLY A 110 14.64 -21.41 -1.56
CA GLY A 110 14.25 -22.54 -2.41
C GLY A 110 12.75 -22.65 -2.67
N GLN A 111 11.94 -21.74 -2.13
CA GLN A 111 10.49 -21.71 -2.37
C GLN A 111 10.11 -21.06 -3.71
N ASP A 112 8.94 -21.43 -4.24
CA ASP A 112 8.21 -20.69 -5.25
C ASP A 112 7.37 -19.63 -4.57
N VAL A 113 7.64 -18.36 -4.83
CA VAL A 113 6.96 -17.22 -4.21
C VAL A 113 6.27 -16.39 -5.27
N LEU A 114 5.00 -16.05 -5.03
CA LEU A 114 4.23 -15.09 -5.84
C LEU A 114 3.97 -13.84 -5.01
N GLU A 115 4.37 -12.68 -5.51
CA GLU A 115 4.04 -11.38 -4.93
C GLU A 115 2.94 -10.70 -5.74
N LEU A 116 1.83 -10.37 -5.09
CA LEU A 116 0.70 -9.66 -5.68
C LEU A 116 0.76 -8.18 -5.30
N GLY A 117 0.91 -7.31 -6.32
CA GLY A 117 1.04 -5.87 -6.10
C GLY A 117 2.45 -5.44 -5.70
N CYS A 118 3.46 -5.75 -6.53
CA CYS A 118 4.86 -5.55 -6.18
C CYS A 118 5.33 -4.08 -6.12
N GLY A 119 4.52 -3.11 -6.54
CA GLY A 119 4.86 -1.69 -6.55
C GLY A 119 6.21 -1.43 -7.23
N TRP A 120 7.10 -0.71 -6.57
CA TRP A 120 8.45 -0.42 -7.06
C TRP A 120 9.47 -1.53 -6.79
N GLY A 121 8.99 -2.74 -6.43
CA GLY A 121 9.81 -3.93 -6.26
C GLY A 121 10.57 -3.99 -4.94
N SER A 122 10.14 -3.26 -3.94
CA SER A 122 10.80 -3.25 -2.63
C SER A 122 10.97 -4.66 -2.07
N LEU A 123 9.86 -5.39 -1.92
CA LEU A 123 9.89 -6.76 -1.42
C LEU A 123 10.41 -7.74 -2.47
N SER A 124 10.06 -7.60 -3.76
CA SER A 124 10.54 -8.48 -4.85
C SER A 124 12.07 -8.55 -4.91
N LEU A 125 12.73 -7.37 -4.95
CA LEU A 125 14.19 -7.28 -5.03
C LEU A 125 14.86 -7.74 -3.74
N TRP A 126 14.23 -7.49 -2.60
CA TRP A 126 14.68 -7.97 -1.30
C TRP A 126 14.66 -9.51 -1.25
N MET A 127 13.53 -10.12 -1.59
CA MET A 127 13.39 -11.58 -1.62
C MET A 127 14.36 -12.22 -2.61
N ALA A 128 14.50 -11.67 -3.81
CA ALA A 128 15.40 -12.21 -4.83
C ALA A 128 16.87 -12.19 -4.39
N SER A 129 17.29 -11.17 -3.65
CA SER A 129 18.64 -11.08 -3.09
C SER A 129 18.85 -12.01 -1.89
N ARG A 130 17.85 -12.11 -0.99
CA ARG A 130 17.99 -12.87 0.26
C ARG A 130 17.79 -14.37 0.08
N TYR A 131 16.98 -14.76 -0.90
CA TYR A 131 16.62 -16.15 -1.18
C TYR A 131 17.04 -16.56 -2.59
N PRO A 132 18.35 -16.74 -2.86
CA PRO A 132 18.88 -16.91 -4.22
C PRO A 132 18.47 -18.21 -4.92
N ARG A 133 18.02 -19.23 -4.18
CA ARG A 133 17.50 -20.49 -4.74
C ARG A 133 15.98 -20.46 -4.95
N SER A 134 15.28 -19.46 -4.42
CA SER A 134 13.84 -19.28 -4.61
C SER A 134 13.54 -18.79 -6.02
N ARG A 135 12.37 -19.13 -6.53
CA ARG A 135 11.81 -18.54 -7.76
C ARG A 135 10.73 -17.53 -7.38
N ILE A 136 10.97 -16.28 -7.70
CA ILE A 136 10.10 -15.17 -7.32
C ILE A 136 9.37 -14.69 -8.57
N THR A 137 8.05 -14.71 -8.51
CA THR A 137 7.17 -14.10 -9.51
C THR A 137 6.48 -12.91 -8.87
N ALA A 138 6.67 -11.72 -9.44
CA ALA A 138 6.08 -10.49 -8.96
C ALA A 138 5.08 -9.93 -9.98
N VAL A 139 3.93 -9.44 -9.51
CA VAL A 139 2.88 -8.92 -10.39
C VAL A 139 2.57 -7.47 -10.05
N SER A 140 2.55 -6.63 -11.08
CA SER A 140 2.07 -5.25 -11.03
C SER A 140 1.14 -4.98 -12.21
N ASN A 141 0.17 -4.08 -12.05
CA ASN A 141 -0.62 -3.56 -13.17
C ASN A 141 0.08 -2.42 -13.94
N SER A 142 1.30 -2.03 -13.54
CA SER A 142 2.07 -0.93 -14.11
C SER A 142 3.29 -1.42 -14.88
N ALA A 143 3.32 -1.18 -16.20
CA ALA A 143 4.47 -1.48 -17.05
C ALA A 143 5.73 -0.67 -16.66
N PRO A 144 5.65 0.63 -16.30
CA PRO A 144 6.79 1.38 -15.79
C PRO A 144 7.42 0.76 -14.52
N GLN A 145 6.60 0.24 -13.60
CA GLN A 145 7.10 -0.44 -12.41
C GLN A 145 7.85 -1.73 -12.78
N ARG A 146 7.29 -2.55 -13.70
CA ARG A 146 7.98 -3.74 -14.19
C ARG A 146 9.34 -3.42 -14.78
N LEU A 147 9.41 -2.45 -15.70
CA LEU A 147 10.66 -2.06 -16.35
C LEU A 147 11.72 -1.60 -15.34
N TYR A 148 11.30 -0.81 -14.36
CA TYR A 148 12.18 -0.38 -13.27
C TYR A 148 12.73 -1.57 -12.46
N ILE A 149 11.86 -2.51 -12.06
CA ILE A 149 12.26 -3.68 -11.26
C ILE A 149 13.23 -4.57 -12.08
N GLU A 150 12.93 -4.83 -13.35
CA GLU A 150 13.79 -5.62 -14.25
C GLU A 150 15.18 -4.98 -14.43
N GLU A 151 15.24 -3.64 -14.53
CA GLU A 151 16.50 -2.90 -14.57
C GLU A 151 17.29 -3.06 -13.26
N GLN A 152 16.63 -2.88 -12.11
CA GLN A 152 17.26 -3.05 -10.79
C GLN A 152 17.72 -4.47 -10.56
N ALA A 153 16.95 -5.48 -10.94
CA ALA A 153 17.32 -6.88 -10.85
C ALA A 153 18.57 -7.18 -11.69
N ARG A 154 18.61 -6.71 -12.93
CA ARG A 154 19.76 -6.85 -13.83
C ARG A 154 21.01 -6.19 -13.25
N ALA A 155 20.87 -4.96 -12.75
CA ALA A 155 21.99 -4.21 -12.15
C ALA A 155 22.60 -4.90 -10.92
N ARG A 156 21.78 -5.70 -10.19
CA ARG A 156 22.17 -6.44 -8.99
C ARG A 156 22.52 -7.91 -9.29
N GLY A 157 22.45 -8.37 -10.55
CA GLY A 157 22.70 -9.76 -10.93
C GLY A 157 21.66 -10.76 -10.41
N LEU A 158 20.42 -10.33 -10.16
CA LEU A 158 19.35 -11.18 -9.65
C LEU A 158 18.67 -11.89 -10.83
N ALA A 159 18.88 -13.20 -10.97
CA ALA A 159 18.34 -14.00 -12.06
C ALA A 159 17.08 -14.82 -11.67
N ASN A 160 16.69 -14.77 -10.42
CA ASN A 160 15.60 -15.57 -9.85
C ASN A 160 14.29 -14.79 -9.67
N LEU A 161 14.16 -13.62 -10.31
CA LEU A 161 12.98 -12.75 -10.27
C LEU A 161 12.38 -12.61 -11.68
N THR A 162 11.09 -12.90 -11.79
CA THR A 162 10.27 -12.65 -12.98
C THR A 162 9.18 -11.64 -12.63
N VAL A 163 9.04 -10.58 -13.43
CA VAL A 163 8.02 -9.55 -13.21
C VAL A 163 6.99 -9.58 -14.33
N ILE A 164 5.70 -9.61 -13.97
CA ILE A 164 4.57 -9.70 -14.88
C ILE A 164 3.73 -8.43 -14.74
N THR A 165 3.37 -7.81 -15.88
CA THR A 165 2.34 -6.77 -15.90
C THR A 165 1.00 -7.42 -16.19
N ALA A 166 0.07 -7.35 -15.21
CA ALA A 166 -1.27 -7.91 -15.36
C ALA A 166 -2.28 -7.20 -14.46
N ASP A 167 -3.54 -7.14 -14.94
CA ASP A 167 -4.69 -6.72 -14.13
C ASP A 167 -5.17 -7.91 -13.28
N MET A 168 -5.43 -7.66 -12.01
CA MET A 168 -5.84 -8.68 -11.05
C MET A 168 -7.20 -9.30 -11.39
N ASN A 169 -8.05 -8.59 -12.16
CA ASN A 169 -9.31 -9.15 -12.68
C ASN A 169 -9.08 -10.35 -13.61
N GLY A 170 -8.01 -10.33 -14.40
CA GLY A 170 -7.71 -11.36 -15.42
C GLY A 170 -6.49 -12.23 -15.09
N PHE A 171 -5.67 -11.88 -14.09
CA PHE A 171 -4.42 -12.58 -13.83
C PHE A 171 -4.63 -14.04 -13.39
N ALA A 172 -3.89 -14.94 -13.99
CA ALA A 172 -3.76 -16.32 -13.58
C ALA A 172 -2.31 -16.77 -13.80
N PRO A 173 -1.59 -17.21 -12.76
CA PRO A 173 -0.22 -17.71 -12.91
C PRO A 173 -0.18 -19.09 -13.54
N SER A 174 0.94 -19.43 -14.16
CA SER A 174 1.15 -20.74 -14.79
C SER A 174 1.61 -21.86 -13.83
N GLY A 175 1.76 -21.56 -12.54
CA GLY A 175 2.29 -22.50 -11.53
C GLY A 175 1.59 -22.41 -10.19
N HIS A 176 2.09 -23.22 -9.23
CA HIS A 176 1.63 -23.20 -7.86
C HIS A 176 2.80 -22.76 -6.93
N PHE A 177 2.45 -22.11 -5.85
CA PHE A 177 3.41 -21.41 -4.99
C PHE A 177 3.41 -21.96 -3.56
N ASP A 178 4.61 -21.95 -2.95
CA ASP A 178 4.77 -22.25 -1.54
C ASP A 178 4.26 -21.09 -0.69
N ARG A 179 4.49 -19.86 -1.16
CA ARG A 179 4.02 -18.64 -0.52
C ARG A 179 3.45 -17.68 -1.56
N ILE A 180 2.32 -17.08 -1.21
CA ILE A 180 1.79 -15.92 -1.92
C ILE A 180 1.82 -14.77 -0.93
N VAL A 181 2.42 -13.65 -1.31
CA VAL A 181 2.59 -12.48 -0.45
C VAL A 181 1.97 -11.24 -1.10
N SER A 182 1.37 -10.39 -0.29
CA SER A 182 0.81 -9.12 -0.75
C SER A 182 0.99 -8.05 0.33
N VAL A 183 1.47 -6.87 -0.08
CA VAL A 183 1.73 -5.73 0.78
C VAL A 183 0.97 -4.52 0.24
N GLU A 184 -0.01 -4.02 1.00
CA GLU A 184 -0.85 -2.86 0.71
C GLU A 184 -1.40 -2.85 -0.73
N MET A 185 -1.94 -3.99 -1.16
CA MET A 185 -2.61 -4.15 -2.45
C MET A 185 -4.09 -4.51 -2.27
N PHE A 186 -4.44 -5.27 -1.23
CA PHE A 186 -5.81 -5.71 -0.97
C PHE A 186 -6.76 -4.54 -0.72
N GLU A 187 -6.25 -3.43 -0.25
CA GLU A 187 -6.99 -2.17 -0.06
C GLU A 187 -7.43 -1.53 -1.38
N HIS A 188 -6.81 -1.93 -2.49
CA HIS A 188 -7.24 -1.55 -3.85
C HIS A 188 -8.19 -2.56 -4.49
N MET A 189 -8.50 -3.66 -3.81
CA MET A 189 -9.39 -4.70 -4.30
C MET A 189 -10.81 -4.50 -3.77
N ALA A 190 -11.75 -4.26 -4.67
CA ALA A 190 -13.13 -3.99 -4.30
C ALA A 190 -13.91 -5.24 -3.86
N ASN A 191 -13.46 -6.45 -4.27
CA ASN A 191 -14.07 -7.72 -3.91
C ASN A 191 -13.00 -8.78 -3.58
N TRP A 192 -12.88 -9.10 -2.30
CA TRP A 192 -11.88 -10.06 -1.81
C TRP A 192 -12.27 -11.52 -2.04
N GLN A 193 -13.57 -11.86 -2.01
CA GLN A 193 -14.02 -13.25 -2.09
C GLN A 193 -13.54 -13.97 -3.37
N PRO A 194 -13.80 -13.47 -4.59
CA PRO A 194 -13.31 -14.11 -5.81
C PRO A 194 -11.78 -14.08 -5.93
N LEU A 195 -11.11 -13.03 -5.41
CA LEU A 195 -9.65 -12.97 -5.40
C LEU A 195 -9.06 -14.05 -4.48
N LEU A 196 -9.56 -14.18 -3.26
CA LEU A 196 -9.13 -15.20 -2.30
C LEU A 196 -9.40 -16.62 -2.84
N ALA A 197 -10.57 -16.84 -3.47
CA ALA A 197 -10.89 -18.12 -4.10
C ALA A 197 -9.85 -18.49 -5.19
N ARG A 198 -9.44 -17.53 -6.03
CA ARG A 198 -8.39 -17.74 -7.04
C ARG A 198 -7.03 -17.98 -6.39
N ILE A 199 -6.62 -17.16 -5.41
CA ILE A 199 -5.36 -17.32 -4.67
C ILE A 199 -5.25 -18.71 -4.08
N ARG A 200 -6.34 -19.24 -3.49
CA ARG A 200 -6.38 -20.60 -2.95
C ARG A 200 -5.98 -21.65 -4.00
N THR A 201 -6.42 -21.50 -5.25
CA THR A 201 -6.07 -22.45 -6.33
C THR A 201 -4.62 -22.33 -6.80
N TRP A 202 -3.94 -21.24 -6.50
CA TRP A 202 -2.53 -21.00 -6.87
C TRP A 202 -1.54 -21.50 -5.82
N LEU A 203 -2.03 -21.87 -4.63
CA LEU A 203 -1.20 -22.40 -3.56
C LEU A 203 -0.93 -23.90 -3.76
N LYS A 204 0.28 -24.33 -3.40
CA LYS A 204 0.61 -25.75 -3.18
C LYS A 204 -0.14 -26.26 -1.93
N PRO A 205 -0.25 -27.60 -1.72
CA PRO A 205 -1.02 -28.17 -0.59
C PRO A 205 -0.67 -27.62 0.79
N GLN A 206 0.59 -27.24 1.03
CA GLN A 206 1.05 -26.63 2.29
C GLN A 206 1.37 -25.14 2.13
N GLY A 207 0.95 -24.54 1.02
CA GLY A 207 1.18 -23.14 0.74
C GLY A 207 0.44 -22.21 1.69
N ARG A 208 0.95 -21.00 1.86
CA ARG A 208 0.35 -19.96 2.71
C ARG A 208 0.23 -18.65 1.95
N LEU A 209 -0.84 -17.94 2.27
CA LEU A 209 -1.03 -16.56 1.87
C LEU A 209 -0.59 -15.65 3.02
N PHE A 210 0.26 -14.69 2.73
CA PHE A 210 0.60 -13.61 3.64
C PHE A 210 0.02 -12.29 3.14
N LEU A 211 -0.61 -11.55 4.04
CA LEU A 211 -1.15 -10.23 3.78
C LEU A 211 -0.58 -9.22 4.78
N HIS A 212 -0.11 -8.08 4.26
CA HIS A 212 0.18 -6.87 5.01
C HIS A 212 -0.86 -5.83 4.56
N ILE A 213 -1.74 -5.41 5.45
CA ILE A 213 -2.90 -4.57 5.14
C ILE A 213 -3.00 -3.46 6.17
N PHE A 214 -3.12 -2.21 5.72
CA PHE A 214 -3.52 -1.14 6.62
C PHE A 214 -5.02 -1.21 6.90
N ASN A 215 -5.45 -0.83 8.09
CA ASN A 215 -6.84 -0.99 8.48
C ASN A 215 -7.27 -0.07 9.62
N HIS A 216 -8.59 -0.01 9.80
CA HIS A 216 -9.27 0.58 10.95
C HIS A 216 -9.77 -0.54 11.87
N PRO A 217 -9.83 -0.39 13.21
CA PRO A 217 -10.23 -1.46 14.12
C PRO A 217 -11.66 -1.96 13.92
N SER A 218 -12.60 -1.09 13.55
CA SER A 218 -14.03 -1.45 13.58
C SER A 218 -14.89 -0.82 12.48
N ARG A 219 -14.31 0.00 11.59
CA ARG A 219 -15.09 0.73 10.58
C ARG A 219 -14.48 0.59 9.20
N PRO A 220 -15.02 -0.30 8.35
CA PRO A 220 -14.63 -0.35 6.96
C PRO A 220 -15.18 0.88 6.21
N VAL A 221 -14.40 1.44 5.31
CA VAL A 221 -14.76 2.60 4.48
C VAL A 221 -14.41 2.31 3.03
N ARG A 222 -15.24 2.79 2.10
CA ARG A 222 -14.95 2.81 0.67
C ARG A 222 -14.67 4.23 0.22
N TYR A 223 -13.65 4.40 -0.61
CA TYR A 223 -13.26 5.69 -1.17
C TYR A 223 -13.85 5.87 -2.57
N GLU A 224 -15.08 6.38 -2.64
CA GLU A 224 -15.79 6.64 -3.91
C GLU A 224 -15.61 8.09 -4.33
N GLN A 225 -15.50 8.32 -5.65
CA GLN A 225 -15.46 9.67 -6.22
C GLN A 225 -16.86 10.30 -6.14
N GLY A 226 -16.92 11.62 -5.95
CA GLY A 226 -18.16 12.39 -6.01
C GLY A 226 -18.76 12.81 -4.67
N ASP A 227 -18.23 12.30 -3.56
CA ASP A 227 -18.76 12.64 -2.21
C ASP A 227 -17.95 13.73 -1.50
N GLY A 228 -17.18 14.53 -2.25
CA GLY A 228 -16.27 15.53 -1.68
C GLY A 228 -15.12 14.90 -0.88
N ASN A 229 -14.84 13.63 -1.10
CA ASN A 229 -13.71 12.92 -0.50
C ASN A 229 -12.43 13.21 -1.30
N TRP A 230 -11.69 14.20 -0.83
CA TRP A 230 -10.44 14.65 -1.47
C TRP A 230 -9.42 13.51 -1.71
N MET A 231 -9.32 12.57 -0.74
CA MET A 231 -8.43 11.42 -0.87
C MET A 231 -8.88 10.51 -2.02
N ALA A 232 -10.16 10.23 -2.12
CA ALA A 232 -10.72 9.43 -3.21
C ALA A 232 -10.57 10.11 -4.57
N GLU A 233 -10.70 11.44 -4.64
CA GLU A 233 -10.58 12.17 -5.90
C GLU A 233 -9.16 12.17 -6.46
N HIS A 234 -8.13 12.24 -5.59
CA HIS A 234 -6.77 12.53 -6.05
C HIS A 234 -5.78 11.40 -5.84
N PHE A 235 -5.99 10.49 -4.87
CA PHE A 235 -4.97 9.50 -4.51
C PHE A 235 -5.50 8.08 -4.31
N PHE A 236 -6.76 7.87 -3.95
CA PHE A 236 -7.21 6.55 -3.52
C PHE A 236 -8.60 6.18 -4.07
N THR A 237 -8.83 6.47 -5.37
CA THR A 237 -10.10 6.18 -6.04
C THR A 237 -10.40 4.69 -6.08
N GLY A 238 -11.57 4.31 -5.57
CA GLY A 238 -12.04 2.92 -5.57
C GLY A 238 -11.36 2.03 -4.52
N GLY A 239 -10.44 2.57 -3.72
CA GLY A 239 -9.82 1.86 -2.61
C GLY A 239 -10.76 1.68 -1.43
N ILE A 240 -10.33 0.88 -0.47
CA ILE A 240 -11.03 0.64 0.78
C ILE A 240 -10.11 0.84 1.98
N MET A 241 -10.68 1.26 3.11
CA MET A 241 -10.10 1.07 4.43
C MET A 241 -10.78 -0.15 5.04
N PRO A 242 -10.17 -1.33 5.03
CA PRO A 242 -10.76 -2.51 5.66
C PRO A 242 -10.67 -2.42 7.17
N THR A 243 -11.39 -3.28 7.86
CA THR A 243 -11.13 -3.52 9.28
C THR A 243 -10.14 -4.66 9.47
N ALA A 244 -9.57 -4.75 10.67
CA ALA A 244 -8.77 -5.90 11.08
C ALA A 244 -9.57 -7.23 11.03
N GLY A 245 -10.89 -7.18 11.19
CA GLY A 245 -11.77 -8.35 11.18
C GLY A 245 -12.25 -8.80 9.80
N LEU A 246 -12.12 -7.96 8.77
CA LEU A 246 -12.74 -8.21 7.46
C LEU A 246 -12.28 -9.53 6.83
N ILE A 247 -11.01 -9.90 6.95
CA ILE A 247 -10.49 -11.16 6.39
C ILE A 247 -11.20 -12.39 6.95
N ARG A 248 -11.74 -12.32 8.15
CA ARG A 248 -12.47 -13.42 8.81
C ARG A 248 -13.90 -13.63 8.27
N GLN A 249 -14.35 -12.75 7.37
CA GLN A 249 -15.63 -12.92 6.68
C GLN A 249 -15.57 -13.98 5.55
N PHE A 250 -14.39 -14.55 5.29
CA PHE A 250 -14.16 -15.55 4.25
C PHE A 250 -13.62 -16.89 4.78
N PRO A 251 -14.26 -17.48 5.85
CA PRO A 251 -13.73 -18.65 6.55
C PRO A 251 -13.67 -19.92 5.70
N ASP A 252 -14.53 -20.04 4.68
CA ASP A 252 -14.54 -21.16 3.74
C ASP A 252 -13.36 -21.16 2.75
N LEU A 253 -12.62 -20.06 2.68
CA LEU A 253 -11.48 -19.88 1.78
C LEU A 253 -10.17 -19.97 2.53
N PHE A 254 -10.05 -19.23 3.63
CA PHE A 254 -8.82 -19.14 4.42
C PHE A 254 -9.10 -19.06 5.93
N ALA A 255 -8.27 -19.74 6.70
CA ALA A 255 -8.17 -19.59 8.15
C ALA A 255 -6.95 -18.73 8.51
N VAL A 256 -7.10 -17.83 9.49
CA VAL A 256 -5.98 -17.05 10.04
C VAL A 256 -5.18 -17.97 10.96
N GLU A 257 -3.93 -18.30 10.57
CA GLU A 257 -2.99 -19.05 11.42
C GLU A 257 -2.29 -18.13 12.41
N TRP A 258 -1.81 -16.99 11.92
CA TRP A 258 -1.09 -15.99 12.69
C TRP A 258 -1.53 -14.60 12.30
N GLU A 259 -1.51 -13.70 13.29
CA GLU A 259 -1.83 -12.29 13.14
C GLU A 259 -0.87 -11.45 13.97
N TRP A 260 -0.37 -10.36 13.40
CA TRP A 260 0.47 -9.38 14.08
C TRP A 260 -0.06 -7.99 13.76
N ARG A 261 0.08 -7.07 14.71
CA ARG A 261 -0.32 -5.68 14.53
C ARG A 261 0.87 -4.76 14.70
N TRP A 262 1.06 -3.89 13.74
CA TRP A 262 1.85 -2.68 13.89
C TRP A 262 0.89 -1.53 14.15
N ASP A 263 1.10 -0.76 15.23
CA ASP A 263 0.28 0.40 15.49
C ASP A 263 0.56 1.52 14.48
N GLY A 264 -0.34 2.51 14.43
CA GLY A 264 -0.26 3.56 13.43
C GLY A 264 0.94 4.48 13.55
N SER A 265 1.64 4.49 14.70
CA SER A 265 2.83 5.33 14.88
C SER A 265 3.95 4.98 13.90
N HIS A 266 4.02 3.73 13.45
CA HIS A 266 4.93 3.29 12.41
C HIS A 266 4.64 3.97 11.06
N TYR A 267 3.37 4.03 10.67
CA TYR A 267 2.98 4.68 9.40
C TYR A 267 3.04 6.21 9.52
N GLU A 268 2.68 6.78 10.69
CA GLU A 268 2.87 8.20 10.97
C GLU A 268 4.32 8.62 10.72
N ARG A 269 5.29 7.88 11.29
CA ARG A 269 6.72 8.14 11.10
C ARG A 269 7.15 7.96 9.65
N THR A 270 6.69 6.90 9.00
CA THR A 270 6.96 6.64 7.58
C THR A 270 6.54 7.84 6.73
N ALA A 271 5.30 8.30 6.89
CA ALA A 271 4.76 9.41 6.11
C ALA A 271 5.46 10.74 6.41
N ASN A 272 5.83 10.98 7.67
CA ASN A 272 6.59 12.18 8.05
C ASN A 272 8.00 12.16 7.45
N GLN A 273 8.73 11.04 7.48
CA GLN A 273 10.05 10.94 6.84
C GLN A 273 9.97 11.04 5.31
N TRP A 274 8.91 10.51 4.68
CA TRP A 274 8.66 10.77 3.27
C TRP A 274 8.45 12.26 2.99
N LEU A 275 7.68 12.96 3.83
CA LEU A 275 7.44 14.40 3.70
C LEU A 275 8.74 15.21 3.87
N GLU A 276 9.56 14.89 4.87
CA GLU A 276 10.87 15.51 5.09
C GLU A 276 11.76 15.36 3.86
N ASN A 277 11.86 14.14 3.32
CA ASN A 277 12.63 13.88 2.11
C ASN A 277 12.04 14.61 0.89
N PHE A 278 10.71 14.62 0.76
CA PHE A 278 10.02 15.32 -0.32
C PHE A 278 10.34 16.82 -0.32
N ASP A 279 10.27 17.45 0.83
CA ASP A 279 10.57 18.87 0.98
C ASP A 279 12.07 19.18 0.78
N ALA A 280 12.95 18.33 1.31
CA ALA A 280 14.40 18.45 1.13
C ALA A 280 14.83 18.31 -0.34
N ASN A 281 14.13 17.46 -1.12
CA ASN A 281 14.43 17.23 -2.53
C ASN A 281 13.55 18.03 -3.49
N ARG A 282 12.89 19.08 -3.01
CA ARG A 282 12.00 19.92 -3.81
C ARG A 282 12.60 20.40 -5.13
N ALA A 283 13.86 20.85 -5.13
CA ALA A 283 14.54 21.32 -6.32
C ALA A 283 14.66 20.26 -7.42
N ALA A 284 14.70 18.97 -7.05
CA ALA A 284 14.73 17.85 -7.99
C ALA A 284 13.31 17.37 -8.36
N ILE A 285 12.34 17.52 -7.47
CA ILE A 285 10.94 17.11 -7.65
C ILE A 285 10.18 18.08 -8.56
N ASP A 286 10.34 19.40 -8.37
CA ASP A 286 9.61 20.42 -9.13
C ASP A 286 9.76 20.26 -10.66
N PRO A 287 10.96 20.01 -11.25
CA PRO A 287 11.09 19.77 -12.68
C PRO A 287 10.37 18.50 -13.17
N ILE A 288 10.28 17.46 -12.32
CA ILE A 288 9.56 16.22 -12.66
C ILE A 288 8.06 16.53 -12.74
N LEU A 289 7.51 17.18 -11.72
CA LEU A 289 6.12 17.58 -11.70
C LEU A 289 5.76 18.53 -12.85
N GLN A 290 6.69 19.43 -13.20
CA GLN A 290 6.49 20.33 -14.35
C GLN A 290 6.39 19.57 -15.69
N ARG A 291 7.17 18.51 -15.88
CA ARG A 291 7.08 17.66 -17.09
C ARG A 291 5.75 16.89 -17.15
N VAL A 292 5.26 16.43 -15.99
CA VAL A 292 4.04 15.58 -15.94
C VAL A 292 2.77 16.42 -15.93
N TYR A 293 2.71 17.47 -15.11
CA TYR A 293 1.49 18.24 -14.85
C TYR A 293 1.47 19.65 -15.45
N GLY A 294 2.55 20.08 -16.10
CA GLY A 294 2.60 21.40 -16.75
C GLY A 294 2.23 22.53 -15.79
N ASN A 295 1.23 23.31 -16.14
CA ASN A 295 0.78 24.47 -15.35
C ASN A 295 0.27 24.09 -13.95
N ASP A 296 -0.13 22.85 -13.74
CA ASP A 296 -0.65 22.34 -12.46
C ASP A 296 0.44 21.76 -11.55
N ALA A 297 1.71 21.83 -11.94
CA ALA A 297 2.83 21.27 -11.18
C ALA A 297 2.87 21.73 -9.71
N ARG A 298 2.65 23.05 -9.48
CA ARG A 298 2.61 23.60 -8.12
C ARG A 298 1.42 23.04 -7.31
N LEU A 299 0.27 22.91 -7.94
CA LEU A 299 -0.93 22.34 -7.32
C LEU A 299 -0.67 20.89 -6.92
N TRP A 300 -0.13 20.08 -7.82
CA TRP A 300 0.18 18.69 -7.55
C TRP A 300 1.28 18.49 -6.51
N ARG A 301 2.29 19.36 -6.46
CA ARG A 301 3.27 19.36 -5.36
C ARG A 301 2.58 19.53 -4.01
N ASN A 302 1.65 20.51 -3.90
CA ASN A 302 0.93 20.76 -2.65
C ASN A 302 -0.02 19.59 -2.32
N ARG A 303 -0.67 18.99 -3.32
CA ARG A 303 -1.50 17.79 -3.14
C ARG A 303 -0.68 16.61 -2.61
N TRP A 304 0.50 16.35 -3.15
CA TRP A 304 1.41 15.32 -2.64
C TRP A 304 1.79 15.58 -1.18
N ARG A 305 2.13 16.82 -0.84
CA ARG A 305 2.40 17.18 0.57
C ARG A 305 1.18 16.96 1.46
N MET A 306 0.00 17.37 1.02
CA MET A 306 -1.26 17.14 1.74
C MET A 306 -1.55 15.65 1.92
N PHE A 307 -1.29 14.82 0.91
CA PHE A 307 -1.42 13.38 1.01
C PHE A 307 -0.51 12.79 2.11
N LEU A 308 0.77 13.17 2.13
CA LEU A 308 1.71 12.71 3.15
C LEU A 308 1.32 13.20 4.56
N LEU A 309 0.87 14.46 4.69
CA LEU A 309 0.34 15.00 5.93
C LEU A 309 -0.92 14.27 6.40
N ALA A 310 -1.86 13.99 5.48
CA ALA A 310 -3.09 13.27 5.79
C ALA A 310 -2.81 11.85 6.26
N THR A 311 -1.90 11.14 5.60
CA THR A 311 -1.46 9.81 5.99
C THR A 311 -0.85 9.84 7.40
N ALA A 312 0.05 10.78 7.67
CA ALA A 312 0.68 10.92 8.98
C ALA A 312 -0.37 11.20 10.09
N GLU A 313 -1.30 12.14 9.86
CA GLU A 313 -2.31 12.50 10.87
C GLU A 313 -3.35 11.39 11.10
N SER A 314 -3.74 10.66 10.05
CA SER A 314 -4.66 9.54 10.19
C SER A 314 -4.04 8.42 11.01
N PHE A 315 -2.85 7.95 10.63
CA PHE A 315 -2.20 6.86 11.35
C PHE A 315 -1.67 7.27 12.72
N GLY A 316 -1.26 8.53 12.91
CA GLY A 316 -0.84 9.08 14.20
C GLY A 316 -1.99 9.38 15.19
N TRP A 317 -3.25 9.30 14.72
CA TRP A 317 -4.42 9.58 15.55
C TRP A 317 -4.46 8.70 16.80
N ASP A 318 -4.80 9.32 17.94
CA ASP A 318 -4.78 8.68 19.25
C ASP A 318 -3.47 7.88 19.50
N ARG A 319 -2.34 8.49 19.18
CA ARG A 319 -1.01 7.87 19.33
C ARG A 319 -0.86 6.54 18.58
N GLY A 320 -1.49 6.42 17.42
CA GLY A 320 -1.46 5.22 16.58
C GLY A 320 -2.37 4.08 17.04
N GLN A 321 -3.27 4.31 17.98
CA GLN A 321 -4.11 3.22 18.50
C GLN A 321 -5.32 2.90 17.61
N VAL A 322 -5.75 3.82 16.74
CA VAL A 322 -6.91 3.64 15.88
C VAL A 322 -6.48 2.95 14.59
N TRP A 323 -5.88 3.68 13.65
CA TRP A 323 -5.38 3.05 12.44
C TRP A 323 -4.09 2.28 12.70
N GLY A 324 -3.84 1.24 11.90
CA GLY A 324 -2.64 0.45 11.99
C GLY A 324 -2.46 -0.44 10.78
N VAL A 325 -1.49 -1.31 10.86
CA VAL A 325 -1.22 -2.35 9.87
C VAL A 325 -1.34 -3.70 10.54
N HIS A 326 -2.02 -4.63 9.87
CA HIS A 326 -2.02 -6.04 10.29
C HIS A 326 -1.30 -6.90 9.27
N HIS A 327 -0.52 -7.83 9.79
CA HIS A 327 -0.01 -8.96 9.06
C HIS A 327 -0.87 -10.19 9.37
N TYR A 328 -1.23 -10.90 8.33
CA TYR A 328 -1.93 -12.18 8.46
C TYR A 328 -1.16 -13.25 7.70
N ARG A 329 -0.89 -14.38 8.35
CA ARG A 329 -0.54 -15.61 7.66
C ARG A 329 -1.76 -16.52 7.65
N LEU A 330 -2.16 -16.92 6.45
CA LEU A 330 -3.41 -17.59 6.18
C LEU A 330 -3.17 -18.96 5.59
N ALA A 331 -3.86 -19.99 6.13
CA ALA A 331 -3.91 -21.32 5.55
C ALA A 331 -5.18 -21.48 4.70
N PRO A 332 -5.15 -22.19 3.55
CA PRO A 332 -6.35 -22.63 2.87
C PRO A 332 -7.25 -23.43 3.80
N ALA A 333 -8.57 -23.11 3.82
CA ALA A 333 -9.58 -23.84 4.59
C ALA A 333 -9.96 -25.16 3.92
#